data_f4b27cb03f4ae3134279bc086d645aa5
#
_entry.id   f4b27cb03f4ae3134279bc086d645aa5
#
_cell.length_a   1.000
_cell.length_b   1.000
_cell.length_c   1.000
_cell.angle_alpha   90.00
_cell.angle_beta   90.00
_cell.angle_gamma   90.00
#
_symmetry.space_group_name_H-M   'P 1'
#
loop_
_entity.id
_entity.type
_entity.pdbx_description
1 polymer ?
#
loop_
_entity_poly.entity_id
_entity_poly.type
_entity_poly.pdbx_seq_one_letter_code
_entity_poly.pdbx_strand_id
1 'polypeptide(L)' 'MTGIVKFFNVSKGYGFITNDETGQDIFCHATSLGGNSINEGDKVEYVEEDGRKGKVAGQIKLL' A
#
# COMPACT_ATOMS: atom_id res chain seq x y z
N MET A 1 -2.45 10.30 -2.40
CA MET A 1 -1.02 10.15 -2.11
C MET A 1 -0.41 9.11 -3.03
N THR A 2 0.85 9.25 -3.34
CA THR A 2 1.56 8.27 -4.17
C THR A 2 2.72 7.67 -3.41
N GLY A 3 3.09 6.47 -3.79
CA GLY A 3 4.22 5.77 -3.19
C GLY A 3 4.70 4.63 -4.04
N ILE A 4 5.76 3.98 -3.57
CA ILE A 4 6.34 2.82 -4.23
C ILE A 4 6.14 1.62 -3.32
N VAL A 5 5.69 0.51 -3.90
CA VAL A 5 5.51 -0.72 -3.13
C VAL A 5 6.87 -1.22 -2.66
N LYS A 6 7.06 -1.26 -1.35
CA LYS A 6 8.30 -1.76 -0.77
C LYS A 6 8.37 -3.28 -0.86
N PHE A 7 7.29 -3.94 -0.49
CA PHE A 7 7.09 -5.36 -0.76
C PHE A 7 5.61 -5.69 -0.56
N PHE A 8 5.18 -6.83 -1.09
CA PHE A 8 3.84 -7.32 -0.86
C PHE A 8 3.88 -8.84 -0.77
N ASN A 9 3.34 -9.38 0.33
CA ASN A 9 3.27 -10.82 0.56
C ASN A 9 1.89 -11.32 0.17
N VAL A 10 1.78 -11.94 -1.00
CA VAL A 10 0.51 -12.42 -1.54
C VAL A 10 -0.10 -13.51 -0.65
N SER A 11 0.76 -14.39 -0.12
CA SER A 11 0.30 -15.50 0.70
C SER A 11 -0.34 -15.04 2.01
N LYS A 12 0.18 -13.98 2.60
CA LYS A 12 -0.34 -13.42 3.85
C LYS A 12 -1.31 -12.27 3.63
N GLY A 13 -1.37 -11.74 2.41
CA GLY A 13 -2.31 -10.69 2.06
C GLY A 13 -1.99 -9.32 2.61
N TYR A 14 -0.72 -8.97 2.77
CA TYR A 14 -0.33 -7.65 3.24
C TYR A 14 1.01 -7.22 2.65
N GLY A 15 1.31 -5.93 2.79
CA GLY A 15 2.58 -5.38 2.37
C GLY A 15 2.76 -3.97 2.88
N PHE A 16 3.78 -3.30 2.36
CA PHE A 16 4.07 -1.91 2.73
C PHE A 16 4.34 -1.09 1.49
N ILE A 17 3.91 0.17 1.55
CA ILE A 17 4.14 1.17 0.52
C ILE A 17 4.97 2.27 1.16
N THR A 18 6.06 2.69 0.47
CA THR A 18 6.87 3.80 0.93
C THR A 18 6.32 5.08 0.30
N ASN A 19 5.90 6.02 1.14
CA ASN A 19 5.35 7.29 0.68
C ASN A 19 6.43 8.10 -0.04
N ASP A 20 6.12 8.59 -1.24
CA ASP A 20 7.07 9.34 -2.07
C ASP A 20 7.51 10.66 -1.43
N GLU A 21 6.63 11.28 -0.66
CA GLU A 21 6.91 12.61 -0.09
C GLU A 21 7.65 12.54 1.22
N THR A 22 7.29 11.58 2.08
CA THR A 22 7.82 11.50 3.44
C THR A 22 8.88 10.43 3.62
N GLY A 23 8.91 9.43 2.72
CA GLY A 23 9.80 8.29 2.85
C GLY A 23 9.35 7.29 3.91
N GLN A 24 8.20 7.50 4.51
CA GLN A 24 7.68 6.59 5.53
C GLN A 24 6.95 5.43 4.90
N ASP A 25 7.07 4.26 5.55
CA ASP A 25 6.35 3.07 5.12
C ASP A 25 4.95 3.06 5.72
N ILE A 26 3.98 2.64 4.93
CA ILE A 26 2.59 2.52 5.38
C ILE A 26 2.10 1.10 5.06
N PHE A 27 1.43 0.49 6.03
CA PHE A 27 0.87 -0.84 5.89
C PHE A 27 -0.27 -0.85 4.87
N CYS A 28 -0.33 -1.88 4.03
CA CYS A 28 -1.46 -2.10 3.14
C CYS A 28 -1.91 -3.56 3.21
N HIS A 29 -3.22 -3.76 3.10
CA HIS A 29 -3.82 -5.09 3.11
C HIS A 29 -4.38 -5.41 1.74
N ALA A 30 -4.43 -6.69 1.39
CA ALA A 30 -4.92 -7.14 0.09
C ALA A 30 -6.33 -6.64 -0.22
N THR A 31 -7.17 -6.46 0.80
CA THR A 31 -8.53 -5.94 0.62
C THR A 31 -8.55 -4.52 0.06
N SER A 32 -7.50 -3.75 0.29
CA SER A 32 -7.40 -2.38 -0.21
C SER A 32 -7.06 -2.29 -1.68
N LEU A 33 -6.69 -3.41 -2.30
CA LEU A 33 -6.31 -3.45 -3.70
C LEU A 33 -7.50 -3.51 -4.65
N GLY A 34 -8.68 -3.87 -4.15
CA GLY A 34 -9.87 -3.94 -4.98
C GLY A 34 -9.77 -4.94 -6.13
N GLY A 35 -9.04 -6.03 -5.93
CA GLY A 35 -8.85 -7.05 -6.94
C GLY A 35 -7.62 -6.83 -7.82
N ASN A 36 -6.91 -5.72 -7.64
CA ASN A 36 -5.68 -5.46 -8.38
C ASN A 36 -4.50 -6.20 -7.73
N SER A 37 -3.48 -6.50 -8.53
CA SER A 37 -2.22 -7.05 -8.03
C SER A 37 -1.15 -5.98 -8.05
N ILE A 38 -0.34 -5.93 -7.01
CA ILE A 38 0.82 -5.05 -6.96
C ILE A 38 2.06 -5.87 -6.67
N ASN A 39 3.20 -5.38 -7.15
CA ASN A 39 4.49 -6.03 -6.96
C ASN A 39 5.49 -5.05 -6.40
N GLU A 40 6.54 -5.56 -5.80
CA GLU A 40 7.64 -4.74 -5.30
C GLU A 40 8.15 -3.80 -6.40
N GLY A 41 8.28 -2.53 -6.05
CA GLY A 41 8.75 -1.51 -6.97
C GLY A 41 7.68 -0.82 -7.80
N ASP A 42 6.43 -1.30 -7.74
CA ASP A 42 5.34 -0.66 -8.47
C ASP A 42 4.98 0.69 -7.86
N LYS A 43 4.69 1.66 -8.71
CA LYS A 43 4.19 2.95 -8.26
C LYS A 43 2.67 2.91 -8.14
N VAL A 44 2.17 3.37 -7.01
CA VAL A 44 0.74 3.31 -6.71
C VAL A 44 0.24 4.63 -6.16
N GLU A 45 -1.06 4.85 -6.30
CA GLU A 45 -1.76 5.92 -5.63
C GLU A 45 -2.60 5.30 -4.53
N TYR A 46 -2.68 5.97 -3.39
CA TYR A 46 -3.45 5.48 -2.26
C TYR A 46 -3.95 6.62 -1.40
N VAL A 47 -4.87 6.30 -0.48
CA VAL A 47 -5.32 7.24 0.56
C VAL A 47 -4.95 6.66 1.92
N GLU A 48 -4.72 7.53 2.90
CA GLU A 48 -4.49 7.08 4.26
C GLU A 48 -5.83 6.89 4.97
N GLU A 49 -5.96 5.76 5.64
CA GLU A 49 -7.14 5.41 6.42
C GLU A 49 -6.70 5.01 7.82
N ASP A 50 -7.61 5.15 8.77
CA ASP A 50 -7.34 4.72 10.14
C ASP A 50 -7.48 3.20 10.23
N GLY A 51 -6.43 2.54 10.68
CA GLY A 51 -6.44 1.12 10.96
C GLY A 51 -6.38 0.86 12.45
N ARG A 52 -6.38 -0.41 12.82
CA ARG A 52 -6.35 -0.79 14.23
C ARG A 52 -5.08 -0.36 14.95
N LYS A 53 -3.97 -0.34 14.25
CA LYS A 53 -2.64 -0.06 14.82
C LYS A 53 -2.05 1.24 14.29
N GLY A 54 -2.85 2.06 13.62
CA GLY A 54 -2.39 3.31 13.04
C GLY A 54 -2.86 3.46 11.61
N LYS A 55 -2.20 4.32 10.87
CA LYS A 55 -2.59 4.60 9.48
C LYS A 55 -2.28 3.43 8.57
N VAL A 56 -3.20 3.17 7.65
CA VAL A 56 -3.04 2.15 6.63
C VAL A 56 -3.35 2.76 5.26
N ALA A 57 -2.80 2.16 4.21
CA ALA A 57 -3.11 2.58 2.85
C ALA A 57 -4.42 1.94 2.42
N GLY A 58 -5.35 2.76 1.90
CA GLY A 58 -6.62 2.29 1.37
C GLY A 58 -6.79 2.73 -0.07
N GLN A 59 -7.73 2.09 -0.77
CA GLN A 59 -8.08 2.43 -2.14
C GLN A 59 -6.86 2.53 -3.04
N ILE A 60 -6.05 1.48 -3.04
CA ILE A 60 -4.79 1.46 -3.76
C ILE A 60 -5.03 1.26 -5.25
N LYS A 61 -4.43 2.11 -6.06
CA LYS A 61 -4.50 2.02 -7.53
C LYS A 61 -3.10 1.96 -8.11
N LEU A 62 -2.90 1.06 -9.04
CA LEU A 62 -1.64 0.99 -9.78
C LEU A 62 -1.58 2.16 -10.77
N LEU A 63 -0.48 2.87 -10.75
CA LEU A 63 -0.27 3.99 -11.67
C LEU A 63 0.43 3.60 -12.96
#